data_548113cc4a72f79cdbeb2d55705aaa67
#
_entry.id   548113cc4a72f79cdbeb2d55705aaa67
#
_cell.length_a   1.000
_cell.length_b   1.000
_cell.length_c   1.000
_cell.angle_alpha   90.00
_cell.angle_beta   90.00
_cell.angle_gamma   90.00
#
_symmetry.space_group_name_H-M   'P 1'
#
loop_
_entity.id
_entity.type
_entity.pdbx_description
1 polymer ?
#
loop_
_entity_poly.entity_id
_entity_poly.type
_entity_poly.pdbx_seq_one_letter_code
_entity_poly.pdbx_strand_id
1 'polypeptide(L)'
;MMIKPKPFSIKTLERAAKFVSWITRRRFNKMIISEAEINPNHSYLLMCNHFSFWDGVWAVYLCLNGIHKRQPITGFYIMSLKKQMEKNWWLKYIGAFSISPGPRSVEESLTFAAEILSTPGNLLLFYPQGNLESSHVRHIEFQQGVATIVPKIQGDCQLVWCSILTEYFESLKPSVYFNMLDCGDNHNFDFETLKQKVNEHHLLSIKKNIRFTTES
;
A
#
# COMPACT_ATOMS: atom_id res chain seq x y z
N MET A 1 11.93 -20.34 -8.22
CA MET A 1 10.50 -20.62 -7.97
C MET A 1 9.96 -19.62 -6.98
N MET A 2 8.86 -18.96 -7.31
CA MET A 2 8.18 -17.98 -6.47
C MET A 2 7.52 -18.67 -5.26
N ILE A 3 7.60 -18.05 -4.08
CA ILE A 3 6.83 -18.48 -2.90
C ILE A 3 5.42 -17.90 -3.04
N LYS A 4 4.43 -18.79 -3.21
CA LYS A 4 3.02 -18.41 -3.36
C LYS A 4 2.36 -18.09 -2.02
N PRO A 5 1.37 -17.17 -1.98
CA PRO A 5 0.64 -16.81 -0.78
C PRO A 5 -0.31 -17.95 -0.37
N LYS A 6 -0.62 -18.02 0.93
CA LYS A 6 -1.68 -18.85 1.52
C LYS A 6 -2.46 -18.00 2.52
N PRO A 7 -3.19 -16.97 2.06
CA PRO A 7 -3.76 -15.97 2.94
C PRO A 7 -4.81 -16.58 3.87
N PHE A 8 -4.83 -16.11 5.12
CA PHE A 8 -5.96 -16.30 6.00
C PHE A 8 -7.20 -15.60 5.43
N SER A 9 -8.37 -16.05 5.86
CA SER A 9 -9.62 -15.36 5.50
C SER A 9 -9.58 -13.90 6.00
N ILE A 10 -10.27 -13.01 5.30
CA ILE A 10 -10.37 -11.59 5.69
C ILE A 10 -10.89 -11.45 7.13
N LYS A 11 -11.87 -12.28 7.54
CA LYS A 11 -12.37 -12.29 8.93
C LYS A 11 -11.27 -12.60 9.96
N THR A 12 -10.34 -13.50 9.63
CA THR A 12 -9.19 -13.81 10.50
C THR A 12 -8.21 -12.64 10.53
N LEU A 13 -7.95 -12.03 9.38
CA LEU A 13 -7.10 -10.85 9.27
C LEU A 13 -7.67 -9.67 10.07
N GLU A 14 -8.98 -9.44 10.01
CA GLU A 14 -9.67 -8.41 10.82
C GLU A 14 -9.50 -8.63 12.33
N ARG A 15 -9.64 -9.88 12.78
CA ARG A 15 -9.45 -10.22 14.21
C ARG A 15 -8.02 -9.96 14.65
N ALA A 16 -7.04 -10.42 13.85
CA ALA A 16 -5.63 -10.16 14.11
C ALA A 16 -5.32 -8.66 14.08
N ALA A 17 -5.87 -7.92 13.13
CA ALA A 17 -5.68 -6.48 13.04
C ALA A 17 -6.34 -5.70 14.19
N LYS A 18 -7.48 -6.14 14.72
CA LYS A 18 -8.07 -5.56 15.94
C LYS A 18 -7.13 -5.71 17.13
N PHE A 19 -6.51 -6.88 17.28
CA PHE A 19 -5.51 -7.12 18.33
C PHE A 19 -4.27 -6.26 18.15
N VAL A 20 -3.71 -6.21 16.93
CA VAL A 20 -2.57 -5.36 16.59
C VAL A 20 -2.93 -3.88 16.80
N SER A 21 -4.12 -3.45 16.39
CA SER A 21 -4.61 -2.06 16.59
C SER A 21 -4.72 -1.71 18.08
N TRP A 22 -5.13 -2.66 18.93
CA TRP A 22 -5.17 -2.43 20.38
C TRP A 22 -3.76 -2.20 20.96
N ILE A 23 -2.75 -2.94 20.51
CA ILE A 23 -1.35 -2.74 20.91
C ILE A 23 -0.82 -1.40 20.35
N THR A 24 -1.07 -1.11 19.07
CA THR A 24 -0.52 0.07 18.38
C THR A 24 -1.15 1.37 18.87
N ARG A 25 -2.44 1.38 19.26
CA ARG A 25 -3.10 2.56 19.86
C ARG A 25 -2.36 3.11 21.08
N ARG A 26 -1.60 2.26 21.77
CA ARG A 26 -0.77 2.70 22.91
C ARG A 26 0.54 3.35 22.48
N ARG A 27 0.98 3.12 21.23
CA ARG A 27 2.24 3.64 20.67
C ARG A 27 2.04 4.92 19.87
N PHE A 28 0.83 5.14 19.35
CA PHE A 28 0.50 6.32 18.53
C PHE A 28 -0.48 7.23 19.25
N ASN A 29 -0.32 8.55 19.03
CA ASN A 29 -1.25 9.57 19.54
C ASN A 29 -2.55 9.56 18.74
N LYS A 30 -2.44 9.69 17.41
CA LYS A 30 -3.57 9.68 16.46
C LYS A 30 -3.23 8.86 15.23
N MET A 31 -4.25 8.25 14.61
CA MET A 31 -4.17 7.59 13.31
C MET A 31 -5.34 8.13 12.48
N ILE A 32 -5.04 9.03 11.54
CA ILE A 32 -6.04 9.81 10.80
C ILE A 32 -5.97 9.38 9.33
N ILE A 33 -7.10 8.93 8.78
CA ILE A 33 -7.24 8.58 7.37
C ILE A 33 -8.04 9.70 6.69
N SER A 34 -7.47 10.34 5.68
CA SER A 34 -8.22 11.21 4.77
C SER A 34 -9.00 10.35 3.79
N GLU A 35 -10.19 10.81 3.43
CA GLU A 35 -11.07 10.05 2.57
C GLU A 35 -10.67 10.14 1.10
N ALA A 36 -10.80 9.02 0.38
CA ALA A 36 -10.80 8.94 -1.07
C ALA A 36 -12.02 8.12 -1.51
N GLU A 37 -12.53 8.36 -2.68
CA GLU A 37 -13.58 7.54 -3.26
C GLU A 37 -13.07 6.13 -3.53
N ILE A 38 -13.85 5.10 -3.16
CA ILE A 38 -13.51 3.69 -3.37
C ILE A 38 -14.61 3.06 -4.21
N ASN A 39 -14.25 2.66 -5.42
CA ASN A 39 -15.17 2.12 -6.41
C ASN A 39 -15.67 0.73 -6.02
N PRO A 40 -16.97 0.45 -6.11
CA PRO A 40 -17.53 -0.87 -5.83
C PRO A 40 -17.13 -1.88 -6.92
N ASN A 41 -17.07 -3.15 -6.54
CA ASN A 41 -16.84 -4.27 -7.45
C ASN A 41 -15.51 -4.26 -8.22
N HIS A 42 -14.55 -3.44 -7.79
CA HIS A 42 -13.19 -3.40 -8.32
C HIS A 42 -12.24 -4.29 -7.51
N SER A 43 -11.11 -4.61 -8.09
CA SER A 43 -9.91 -4.93 -7.34
C SER A 43 -9.15 -3.62 -7.01
N TYR A 44 -8.18 -3.68 -6.10
CA TYR A 44 -7.52 -2.47 -5.62
C TYR A 44 -6.01 -2.64 -5.62
N LEU A 45 -5.30 -1.83 -6.40
CA LEU A 45 -3.86 -1.67 -6.28
C LEU A 45 -3.58 -0.52 -5.30
N LEU A 46 -3.35 -0.85 -4.02
CA LEU A 46 -3.01 0.12 -3.00
C LEU A 46 -1.51 0.37 -2.99
N MET A 47 -1.11 1.54 -3.38
CA MET A 47 0.29 1.98 -3.39
C MET A 47 0.56 2.91 -2.21
N CYS A 48 1.70 2.73 -1.55
CA CYS A 48 2.13 3.58 -0.43
C CYS A 48 3.61 3.92 -0.53
N ASN A 49 4.03 5.02 0.09
CA ASN A 49 5.45 5.28 0.34
C ASN A 49 6.00 4.32 1.39
N HIS A 50 7.29 3.97 1.25
CA HIS A 50 7.96 2.94 2.05
C HIS A 50 9.14 3.53 2.81
N PHE A 51 9.00 3.70 4.14
CA PHE A 51 10.02 4.38 4.96
C PHE A 51 10.23 3.77 6.35
N SER A 52 9.44 2.75 6.73
CA SER A 52 9.48 2.24 8.10
C SER A 52 9.19 0.74 8.18
N PHE A 53 9.71 0.11 9.23
CA PHE A 53 9.28 -1.24 9.62
C PHE A 53 7.76 -1.31 9.91
N TRP A 54 7.16 -0.21 10.34
CA TRP A 54 5.74 -0.12 10.65
C TRP A 54 4.83 -0.12 9.41
N ASP A 55 5.38 0.06 8.21
CA ASP A 55 4.60 0.23 6.99
C ASP A 55 3.66 -0.95 6.72
N GLY A 56 4.10 -2.18 7.01
CA GLY A 56 3.24 -3.37 6.89
C GLY A 56 2.04 -3.35 7.86
N VAL A 57 2.23 -2.84 9.09
CA VAL A 57 1.16 -2.70 10.10
C VAL A 57 0.20 -1.59 9.69
N TRP A 58 0.73 -0.45 9.25
CA TRP A 58 -0.07 0.68 8.79
C TRP A 58 -0.86 0.36 7.53
N ALA A 59 -0.28 -0.41 6.61
CA ALA A 59 -0.96 -0.82 5.41
C ALA A 59 -2.16 -1.74 5.69
N VAL A 60 -2.02 -2.70 6.63
CA VAL A 60 -3.16 -3.52 7.08
C VAL A 60 -4.22 -2.65 7.76
N TYR A 61 -3.81 -1.69 8.60
CA TYR A 61 -4.73 -0.74 9.23
C TYR A 61 -5.48 0.09 8.18
N LEU A 62 -4.77 0.63 7.19
CA LEU A 62 -5.34 1.41 6.09
C LEU A 62 -6.27 0.58 5.22
N CYS A 63 -5.86 -0.64 4.85
CA CYS A 63 -6.67 -1.57 4.09
C CYS A 63 -8.03 -1.83 4.75
N LEU A 64 -8.02 -2.13 6.06
CA LEU A 64 -9.25 -2.45 6.79
C LEU A 64 -10.11 -1.23 7.10
N ASN A 65 -9.51 -0.09 7.44
CA ASN A 65 -10.25 1.10 7.85
C ASN A 65 -10.50 2.10 6.72
N GLY A 66 -9.64 2.16 5.72
CA GLY A 66 -9.78 3.06 4.58
C GLY A 66 -10.55 2.45 3.41
N ILE A 67 -10.35 1.14 3.10
CA ILE A 67 -10.94 0.49 1.93
C ILE A 67 -12.03 -0.50 2.34
N HIS A 68 -11.70 -1.54 3.12
CA HIS A 68 -12.61 -2.65 3.43
C HIS A 68 -13.92 -2.22 4.11
N LYS A 69 -13.89 -1.18 4.94
CA LYS A 69 -15.11 -0.63 5.57
C LYS A 69 -16.08 -0.01 4.58
N ARG A 70 -15.59 0.45 3.43
CA ARG A 70 -16.40 1.09 2.38
C ARG A 70 -16.80 0.08 1.32
N GLN A 71 -15.82 -0.71 0.88
CA GLN A 71 -16.00 -1.78 -0.11
C GLN A 71 -15.34 -3.06 0.43
N PRO A 72 -16.14 -4.09 0.77
CA PRO A 72 -15.64 -5.33 1.30
C PRO A 72 -14.62 -6.00 0.37
N ILE A 73 -13.40 -6.19 0.85
CA ILE A 73 -12.38 -6.95 0.12
C ILE A 73 -12.51 -8.45 0.43
N THR A 74 -12.13 -9.29 -0.53
CA THR A 74 -12.14 -10.75 -0.43
C THR A 74 -10.76 -11.34 -0.18
N GLY A 75 -9.70 -10.66 -0.63
CA GLY A 75 -8.30 -11.07 -0.47
C GLY A 75 -7.38 -9.88 -0.22
N PHE A 76 -6.39 -10.07 0.66
CA PHE A 76 -5.31 -9.12 0.90
C PHE A 76 -3.98 -9.76 0.50
N TYR A 77 -3.21 -9.07 -0.32
CA TYR A 77 -1.94 -9.54 -0.85
C TYR A 77 -0.86 -8.47 -0.72
N ILE A 78 0.40 -8.91 -0.61
CA ILE A 78 1.57 -8.03 -0.56
C ILE A 78 2.75 -8.68 -1.27
N MET A 79 3.48 -7.91 -2.07
CA MET A 79 4.73 -8.37 -2.67
C MET A 79 5.90 -8.16 -1.69
N SER A 80 6.72 -9.18 -1.49
CA SER A 80 7.86 -9.14 -0.58
C SER A 80 9.09 -9.82 -1.18
N LEU A 81 10.29 -9.40 -0.76
CA LEU A 81 11.52 -10.06 -1.19
C LEU A 81 11.55 -11.52 -0.73
N LYS A 82 11.94 -12.44 -1.63
CA LYS A 82 12.03 -13.87 -1.34
C LYS A 82 12.89 -14.16 -0.12
N LYS A 83 14.07 -13.52 0.00
CA LYS A 83 14.96 -13.65 1.15
C LYS A 83 14.28 -13.28 2.47
N GLN A 84 13.39 -12.28 2.45
CA GLN A 84 12.62 -11.88 3.62
C GLN A 84 11.53 -12.90 3.98
N MET A 85 10.86 -13.48 2.97
CA MET A 85 9.87 -14.53 3.17
C MET A 85 10.49 -15.85 3.65
N GLU A 86 11.69 -16.19 3.21
CA GLU A 86 12.44 -17.36 3.70
C GLU A 86 12.80 -17.19 5.18
N LYS A 87 13.18 -15.99 5.61
CA LYS A 87 13.45 -15.67 7.02
C LYS A 87 12.16 -15.62 7.85
N ASN A 88 11.05 -15.19 7.27
CA ASN A 88 9.76 -14.96 7.92
C ASN A 88 8.66 -15.79 7.23
N TRP A 89 8.70 -17.08 7.39
CA TRP A 89 7.81 -18.05 6.72
C TRP A 89 6.31 -17.78 6.92
N TRP A 90 5.94 -17.09 7.99
CA TRP A 90 4.56 -16.72 8.32
C TRP A 90 3.98 -15.63 7.40
N LEU A 91 4.81 -14.85 6.70
CA LEU A 91 4.36 -13.79 5.79
C LEU A 91 3.40 -14.31 4.70
N LYS A 92 3.58 -15.56 4.23
CA LYS A 92 2.68 -16.17 3.25
C LYS A 92 1.22 -16.25 3.74
N TYR A 93 0.99 -16.35 5.06
CA TYR A 93 -0.35 -16.46 5.63
C TYR A 93 -1.05 -15.10 5.77
N ILE A 94 -0.33 -14.00 5.74
CA ILE A 94 -0.92 -12.66 5.60
C ILE A 94 -1.05 -12.23 4.13
N GLY A 95 -0.86 -13.16 3.18
CA GLY A 95 -1.03 -12.89 1.76
C GLY A 95 0.25 -12.48 1.02
N ALA A 96 1.43 -12.59 1.65
CA ALA A 96 2.67 -12.26 0.97
C ALA A 96 3.05 -13.32 -0.08
N PHE A 97 3.51 -12.85 -1.25
CA PHE A 97 4.16 -13.63 -2.29
C PHE A 97 5.53 -13.03 -2.62
N SER A 98 6.43 -13.89 -3.12
CA SER A 98 7.82 -13.47 -3.24
C SER A 98 8.17 -12.89 -4.60
N ILE A 99 9.07 -11.89 -4.58
CA ILE A 99 9.84 -11.43 -5.73
C ILE A 99 11.33 -11.68 -5.47
N SER A 100 12.07 -12.04 -6.50
CA SER A 100 13.54 -12.23 -6.45
C SER A 100 14.21 -11.42 -7.54
N PRO A 101 15.47 -10.98 -7.35
CA PRO A 101 16.25 -10.37 -8.41
C PRO A 101 16.39 -11.30 -9.64
N GLY A 102 16.41 -10.71 -10.81
CA GLY A 102 16.55 -11.38 -12.10
C GLY A 102 15.30 -11.26 -12.97
N PRO A 103 15.48 -11.00 -14.28
CA PRO A 103 14.39 -10.61 -15.17
C PRO A 103 13.23 -11.60 -15.19
N ARG A 104 13.52 -12.90 -15.32
CA ARG A 104 12.50 -13.96 -15.36
C ARG A 104 11.70 -14.07 -14.06
N SER A 105 12.36 -13.95 -12.90
CA SER A 105 11.69 -14.02 -11.60
C SER A 105 10.84 -12.78 -11.31
N VAL A 106 11.32 -11.62 -11.73
CA VAL A 106 10.56 -10.36 -11.64
C VAL A 106 9.32 -10.45 -12.50
N GLU A 107 9.44 -10.87 -13.77
CA GLU A 107 8.32 -11.03 -14.70
C GLU A 107 7.27 -12.03 -14.16
N GLU A 108 7.69 -13.19 -13.63
CA GLU A 108 6.79 -14.17 -13.00
C GLU A 108 5.99 -13.53 -11.86
N SER A 109 6.65 -12.75 -11.00
CA SER A 109 6.02 -12.14 -9.82
C SER A 109 5.07 -10.99 -10.19
N LEU A 110 5.43 -10.18 -11.18
CA LEU A 110 4.59 -9.07 -11.66
C LEU A 110 3.37 -9.60 -12.45
N THR A 111 3.52 -10.67 -13.21
CA THR A 111 2.39 -11.34 -13.88
C THR A 111 1.42 -11.92 -12.85
N PHE A 112 1.93 -12.59 -11.82
CA PHE A 112 1.10 -13.08 -10.73
C PHE A 112 0.38 -11.94 -9.96
N ALA A 113 1.01 -10.79 -9.79
CA ALA A 113 0.38 -9.59 -9.23
C ALA A 113 -0.83 -9.13 -10.06
N ALA A 114 -0.69 -9.12 -11.39
CA ALA A 114 -1.78 -8.80 -12.29
C ALA A 114 -2.92 -9.84 -12.24
N GLU A 115 -2.60 -11.14 -12.12
CA GLU A 115 -3.60 -12.20 -11.92
C GLU A 115 -4.41 -11.98 -10.63
N ILE A 116 -3.76 -11.61 -9.52
CA ILE A 116 -4.44 -11.26 -8.26
C ILE A 116 -5.41 -10.10 -8.48
N LEU A 117 -4.96 -9.05 -9.15
CA LEU A 117 -5.75 -7.84 -9.41
C LEU A 117 -6.81 -8.02 -10.49
N SER A 118 -6.80 -9.12 -11.22
CA SER A 118 -7.86 -9.49 -12.16
C SER A 118 -9.11 -10.10 -11.49
N THR A 119 -9.08 -10.26 -10.16
CA THR A 119 -10.20 -10.79 -9.38
C THR A 119 -10.82 -9.65 -8.54
N PRO A 120 -12.10 -9.29 -8.77
CA PRO A 120 -12.78 -8.26 -7.99
C PRO A 120 -12.74 -8.54 -6.48
N GLY A 121 -12.59 -7.50 -5.69
CA GLY A 121 -12.48 -7.58 -4.24
C GLY A 121 -11.07 -7.93 -3.73
N ASN A 122 -10.13 -8.32 -4.59
CA ASN A 122 -8.75 -8.50 -4.17
C ASN A 122 -8.06 -7.14 -4.01
N LEU A 123 -7.24 -7.02 -2.96
CA LEU A 123 -6.38 -5.86 -2.73
C LEU A 123 -4.92 -6.31 -2.73
N LEU A 124 -4.11 -5.67 -3.57
CA LEU A 124 -2.66 -5.80 -3.57
C LEU A 124 -2.02 -4.54 -2.99
N LEU A 125 -1.29 -4.71 -1.89
CA LEU A 125 -0.41 -3.67 -1.36
C LEU A 125 0.91 -3.68 -2.14
N PHE A 126 1.31 -2.52 -2.62
CA PHE A 126 2.52 -2.34 -3.40
C PHE A 126 3.30 -1.10 -2.97
N TYR A 127 4.62 -1.21 -2.87
CA TYR A 127 5.53 -0.11 -2.59
C TYR A 127 6.33 0.20 -3.86
N PRO A 128 5.94 1.21 -4.64
CA PRO A 128 6.53 1.44 -5.96
C PRO A 128 7.99 1.88 -5.93
N GLN A 129 8.48 2.38 -4.81
CA GLN A 129 9.90 2.74 -4.62
C GLN A 129 10.83 1.52 -4.64
N GLY A 130 10.33 0.33 -4.24
CA GLY A 130 11.10 -0.91 -4.21
C GLY A 130 12.13 -1.00 -3.08
N ASN A 131 12.43 0.10 -2.40
CA ASN A 131 13.36 0.21 -1.29
C ASN A 131 12.76 1.04 -0.16
N LEU A 132 13.29 0.85 1.06
CA LEU A 132 13.03 1.77 2.17
C LEU A 132 13.77 3.09 1.92
N GLU A 133 13.04 4.19 2.01
CA GLU A 133 13.59 5.54 1.88
C GLU A 133 13.35 6.37 3.15
N SER A 134 13.87 7.58 3.19
CA SER A 134 13.60 8.50 4.30
C SER A 134 12.12 8.93 4.30
N SER A 135 11.54 9.10 5.48
CA SER A 135 10.21 9.74 5.64
C SER A 135 10.18 11.22 5.21
N HIS A 136 11.36 11.81 4.97
CA HIS A 136 11.51 13.21 4.55
C HIS A 136 11.63 13.39 3.04
N VAL A 137 11.56 12.31 2.24
CA VAL A 137 11.57 12.45 0.77
C VAL A 137 10.35 13.25 0.34
N ARG A 138 10.59 14.18 -0.59
CA ARG A 138 9.53 15.03 -1.18
C ARG A 138 9.10 14.55 -2.55
N HIS A 139 9.88 13.67 -3.14
CA HIS A 139 9.63 13.07 -4.44
C HIS A 139 9.68 11.55 -4.34
N ILE A 140 8.62 10.89 -4.80
CA ILE A 140 8.50 9.43 -4.80
C ILE A 140 8.97 8.91 -6.15
N GLU A 141 10.08 8.18 -6.14
CA GLU A 141 10.57 7.47 -7.32
C GLU A 141 9.81 6.16 -7.51
N PHE A 142 9.39 5.90 -8.75
CA PHE A 142 8.67 4.69 -9.11
C PHE A 142 9.57 3.75 -9.90
N GLN A 143 9.69 2.51 -9.42
CA GLN A 143 10.22 1.41 -10.23
C GLN A 143 9.19 0.97 -11.28
N GLN A 144 9.65 0.28 -12.33
CA GLN A 144 8.83 -0.13 -13.47
C GLN A 144 7.75 -1.20 -13.15
N GLY A 145 7.66 -1.64 -11.89
CA GLY A 145 6.72 -2.68 -11.48
C GLY A 145 5.26 -2.34 -11.78
N VAL A 146 4.83 -1.10 -11.47
CA VAL A 146 3.45 -0.64 -11.72
C VAL A 146 3.17 -0.60 -13.22
N ALA A 147 4.10 -0.06 -14.02
CA ALA A 147 3.99 -0.01 -15.48
C ALA A 147 3.89 -1.40 -16.13
N THR A 148 4.43 -2.43 -15.45
CA THR A 148 4.37 -3.82 -15.91
C THR A 148 3.10 -4.54 -15.47
N ILE A 149 2.61 -4.27 -14.24
CA ILE A 149 1.43 -4.93 -13.65
C ILE A 149 0.15 -4.42 -14.30
N VAL A 150 -0.06 -3.09 -14.33
CA VAL A 150 -1.36 -2.51 -14.63
C VAL A 150 -1.88 -2.87 -16.03
N PRO A 151 -1.08 -2.85 -17.11
CA PRO A 151 -1.56 -3.23 -18.44
C PRO A 151 -1.93 -4.72 -18.59
N LYS A 152 -1.51 -5.58 -17.64
CA LYS A 152 -1.81 -7.03 -17.65
C LYS A 152 -3.08 -7.38 -16.87
N ILE A 153 -3.69 -6.43 -16.16
CA ILE A 153 -4.89 -6.67 -15.35
C ILE A 153 -6.09 -6.87 -16.27
N GLN A 154 -6.83 -7.96 -16.01
CA GLN A 154 -8.10 -8.26 -16.67
C GLN A 154 -9.25 -7.91 -15.72
N GLY A 155 -10.21 -7.09 -16.21
CA GLY A 155 -11.31 -6.56 -15.38
C GLY A 155 -10.99 -5.20 -14.77
N ASP A 156 -11.82 -4.81 -13.79
CA ASP A 156 -11.78 -3.45 -13.22
C ASP A 156 -10.89 -3.39 -11.97
N CYS A 157 -9.86 -2.55 -12.03
CA CYS A 157 -8.93 -2.33 -10.94
C CYS A 157 -8.77 -0.84 -10.66
N GLN A 158 -9.10 -0.40 -9.45
CA GLN A 158 -8.85 0.95 -9.00
C GLN A 158 -7.40 1.09 -8.50
N LEU A 159 -6.73 2.14 -8.94
CA LEU A 159 -5.39 2.51 -8.50
C LEU A 159 -5.51 3.52 -7.36
N VAL A 160 -5.06 3.17 -6.18
CA VAL A 160 -5.14 4.01 -4.98
C VAL A 160 -3.73 4.29 -4.47
N TRP A 161 -3.41 5.55 -4.25
CA TRP A 161 -2.20 5.98 -3.57
C TRP A 161 -2.51 6.38 -2.13
N CYS A 162 -1.56 6.18 -1.22
CA CYS A 162 -1.62 6.74 0.12
C CYS A 162 -0.25 7.28 0.55
N SER A 163 -0.17 8.58 0.75
CA SER A 163 0.98 9.20 1.44
C SER A 163 0.83 8.97 2.94
N ILE A 164 1.70 8.16 3.52
CA ILE A 164 1.76 7.89 4.95
C ILE A 164 2.83 8.80 5.56
N LEU A 165 2.41 9.66 6.48
CA LEU A 165 3.27 10.65 7.15
C LEU A 165 3.18 10.48 8.66
N THR A 166 4.31 10.66 9.34
CA THR A 166 4.41 10.54 10.81
C THR A 166 4.92 11.84 11.39
N GLU A 167 4.19 12.36 12.41
CA GLU A 167 4.54 13.61 13.08
C GLU A 167 4.43 13.47 14.59
N TYR A 168 5.34 14.08 15.33
CA TYR A 168 5.29 14.10 16.80
C TYR A 168 4.55 15.32 17.33
N PHE A 169 4.77 16.48 16.72
CA PHE A 169 4.29 17.78 17.21
C PHE A 169 4.52 17.95 18.73
N GLU A 170 3.46 18.23 19.48
CA GLU A 170 3.50 18.44 20.94
C GLU A 170 3.33 17.13 21.74
N SER A 171 3.22 15.99 21.06
CA SER A 171 2.99 14.68 21.70
C SER A 171 4.28 13.87 21.81
N LEU A 172 4.46 13.17 22.93
CA LEU A 172 5.52 12.17 23.10
C LEU A 172 5.30 10.93 22.19
N LYS A 173 4.11 10.76 21.64
CA LYS A 173 3.77 9.69 20.73
C LYS A 173 3.51 10.25 19.35
N PRO A 174 4.01 9.61 18.28
CA PRO A 174 3.77 10.07 16.92
C PRO A 174 2.28 9.97 16.56
N SER A 175 1.83 10.88 15.70
CA SER A 175 0.59 10.78 14.95
C SER A 175 0.87 10.28 13.54
N VAL A 176 0.00 9.44 13.00
CA VAL A 176 0.13 8.91 11.63
C VAL A 176 -1.01 9.45 10.78
N TYR A 177 -0.67 10.03 9.66
CA TYR A 177 -1.60 10.60 8.68
C TYR A 177 -1.56 9.75 7.41
N PHE A 178 -2.71 9.21 7.03
CA PHE A 178 -2.91 8.43 5.81
C PHE A 178 -3.65 9.31 4.82
N ASN A 179 -2.94 9.93 3.90
CA ASN A 179 -3.51 10.80 2.88
C ASN A 179 -3.76 9.98 1.62
N MET A 180 -5.02 9.54 1.42
CA MET A 180 -5.43 8.74 0.29
C MET A 180 -5.71 9.61 -0.94
N LEU A 181 -5.43 9.05 -2.12
CA LEU A 181 -5.71 9.62 -3.43
C LEU A 181 -6.28 8.53 -4.34
N ASP A 182 -7.39 8.80 -4.99
CA ASP A 182 -7.85 8.03 -6.13
C ASP A 182 -7.02 8.41 -7.37
N CYS A 183 -6.28 7.45 -7.91
CA CYS A 183 -5.43 7.64 -9.09
C CYS A 183 -6.14 7.25 -10.40
N GLY A 184 -7.40 6.81 -10.34
CA GLY A 184 -8.16 6.29 -11.47
C GLY A 184 -8.13 4.77 -11.55
N ASP A 185 -8.34 4.24 -12.73
CA ASP A 185 -8.44 2.80 -13.00
C ASP A 185 -7.36 2.31 -14.00
N ASN A 186 -7.33 0.99 -14.23
CA ASN A 186 -6.37 0.36 -15.13
C ASN A 186 -6.69 0.58 -16.62
N HIS A 187 -7.90 1.01 -16.99
CA HIS A 187 -8.30 1.17 -18.39
C HIS A 187 -7.74 2.45 -19.01
N ASN A 188 -7.61 3.50 -18.19
CA ASN A 188 -7.08 4.80 -18.60
C ASN A 188 -5.67 5.05 -18.01
N PHE A 189 -4.92 3.98 -17.80
CA PHE A 189 -3.63 4.05 -17.14
C PHE A 189 -2.56 4.67 -18.03
N ASP A 190 -1.93 5.72 -17.50
CA ASP A 190 -0.68 6.29 -18.01
C ASP A 190 0.32 6.42 -16.87
N PHE A 191 1.50 5.83 -17.04
CA PHE A 191 2.49 5.71 -15.97
C PHE A 191 3.08 7.06 -15.55
N GLU A 192 3.33 7.95 -16.49
CA GLU A 192 3.91 9.27 -16.19
C GLU A 192 2.88 10.18 -15.53
N THR A 193 1.62 10.14 -15.98
CA THR A 193 0.51 10.82 -15.33
C THR A 193 0.30 10.33 -13.90
N LEU A 194 0.39 9.01 -13.66
CA LEU A 194 0.31 8.45 -12.30
C LEU A 194 1.42 9.00 -11.41
N LYS A 195 2.67 8.98 -11.87
CA LYS A 195 3.83 9.51 -11.13
C LYS A 195 3.64 10.97 -10.76
N GLN A 196 3.19 11.78 -11.72
CA GLN A 196 2.94 13.20 -11.51
C GLN A 196 1.86 13.39 -10.43
N LYS A 197 0.68 12.78 -10.59
CA LYS A 197 -0.43 12.86 -9.61
C LYS A 197 0.02 12.48 -8.20
N VAL A 198 0.77 11.37 -8.07
CA VAL A 198 1.27 10.90 -6.79
C VAL A 198 2.23 11.90 -6.16
N ASN A 199 3.17 12.44 -6.93
CA ASN A 199 4.16 13.38 -6.41
C ASN A 199 3.54 14.71 -6.01
N GLU A 200 2.61 15.24 -6.79
CA GLU A 200 1.82 16.43 -6.42
C GLU A 200 1.04 16.20 -5.13
N HIS A 201 0.33 15.08 -5.02
CA HIS A 201 -0.43 14.72 -3.82
C HIS A 201 0.47 14.51 -2.60
N HIS A 202 1.63 13.84 -2.77
CA HIS A 202 2.58 13.61 -1.68
C HIS A 202 3.11 14.94 -1.14
N LEU A 203 3.51 15.85 -2.02
CA LEU A 203 3.98 17.18 -1.64
C LEU A 203 2.88 17.99 -0.93
N LEU A 204 1.64 17.97 -1.43
CA LEU A 204 0.49 18.60 -0.77
C LEU A 204 0.22 17.98 0.60
N SER A 205 0.37 16.66 0.74
CA SER A 205 0.20 15.97 2.01
C SER A 205 1.25 16.38 3.05
N ILE A 206 2.50 16.56 2.63
CA ILE A 206 3.56 17.11 3.48
C ILE A 206 3.21 18.54 3.90
N LYS A 207 2.82 19.40 2.95
CA LYS A 207 2.45 20.80 3.23
C LYS A 207 1.30 20.94 4.23
N LYS A 208 0.32 20.03 4.22
CA LYS A 208 -0.79 20.03 5.21
C LYS A 208 -0.31 19.85 6.64
N ASN A 209 0.84 19.21 6.86
CA ASN A 209 1.41 18.98 8.19
C ASN A 209 2.34 20.10 8.65
N ILE A 210 2.74 21.02 7.75
CA ILE A 210 3.55 22.18 8.10
C ILE A 210 2.69 23.15 8.93
N ARG A 211 3.18 23.49 10.12
CA ARG A 211 2.51 24.40 11.04
C ARG A 211 3.34 25.65 11.23
N PHE A 212 2.70 26.81 11.28
CA PHE A 212 3.29 28.09 11.61
C PHE A 212 4.38 28.59 10.65
N THR A 213 4.67 27.84 9.58
CA THR A 213 5.67 28.18 8.57
C THR A 213 5.02 28.15 7.19
N THR A 214 5.25 29.17 6.39
CA THR A 214 4.91 29.16 4.96
C THR A 214 6.15 28.71 4.18
N GLU A 215 6.08 27.54 3.52
CA GLU A 215 7.05 27.21 2.48
C GLU A 215 6.69 27.97 1.21
N SER A 216 7.63 28.78 0.71
CA SER A 216 7.56 29.49 -0.58
C SER A 216 7.78 28.52 -1.73
#